data_e058f8fd6beb6a86c44f533de051404c
#
_entry.id   e058f8fd6beb6a86c44f533de051404c
#
_cell.length_a   1.000
_cell.length_b   1.000
_cell.length_c   1.000
_cell.angle_alpha   90.00
_cell.angle_beta   90.00
_cell.angle_gamma   90.00
#
_symmetry.space_group_name_H-M   'P 1'
#
loop_
_entity.id
_entity.type
_entity.pdbx_description
1 polymer ?
#
loop_
_entity_poly.entity_id
_entity_poly.type
_entity_poly.pdbx_seq_one_letter_code
_entity_poly.pdbx_strand_id
1 'polypeptide(L)'
;MKRMIFATGNENKMVEIREILGELPLEILSMKQAGITADIVEDGKTFEENALIKAREVCKIAQEMVMADDSGLEIDYLNGEPGIYSARYMGEDTSYRIKNQNLIDRLVGVPDEKRTARFVCAIAAAFPDGREMVVRGTIEGIIGYEERGENGFGYDPIFYLPDRGLSTAEIPPEEKNSISHRGNALRKMKELLEKEDLL
;
A
#
# COMPACT_ATOMS: atom_id res chain seq x y z
N MET A 1 -25.73 -6.13 5.86
CA MET A 1 -24.33 -5.71 5.98
C MET A 1 -24.05 -4.80 4.80
N LYS A 2 -23.48 -3.62 5.03
CA LYS A 2 -23.08 -2.73 3.92
C LYS A 2 -21.96 -3.38 3.12
N ARG A 3 -21.93 -3.15 1.82
CA ARG A 3 -20.86 -3.63 0.94
C ARG A 3 -19.87 -2.51 0.69
N MET A 4 -18.60 -2.89 0.62
CA MET A 4 -17.51 -2.01 0.26
C MET A 4 -16.62 -2.74 -0.74
N ILE A 5 -16.31 -2.09 -1.85
CA ILE A 5 -15.39 -2.63 -2.85
C ILE A 5 -14.02 -2.03 -2.61
N PHE A 6 -13.01 -2.89 -2.56
CA PHE A 6 -11.64 -2.43 -2.53
C PHE A 6 -11.04 -2.51 -3.94
N ALA A 7 -10.71 -1.36 -4.52
CA ALA A 7 -10.25 -1.23 -5.91
C ALA A 7 -8.77 -1.60 -6.04
N THR A 8 -8.47 -2.88 -5.91
CA THR A 8 -7.15 -3.43 -6.17
C THR A 8 -7.25 -4.76 -6.91
N GLY A 9 -6.31 -5.03 -7.81
CA GLY A 9 -6.09 -6.34 -8.42
C GLY A 9 -5.02 -7.17 -7.68
N ASN A 10 -4.45 -6.65 -6.61
CA ASN A 10 -3.37 -7.31 -5.88
C ASN A 10 -3.94 -8.15 -4.73
N GLU A 11 -3.94 -9.48 -4.88
CA GLU A 11 -4.48 -10.40 -3.87
C GLU A 11 -3.70 -10.37 -2.55
N ASN A 12 -2.39 -10.10 -2.56
CA ASN A 12 -1.61 -9.96 -1.33
C ASN A 12 -2.09 -8.77 -0.50
N LYS A 13 -2.40 -7.66 -1.16
CA LYS A 13 -3.01 -6.50 -0.50
C LYS A 13 -4.38 -6.83 0.08
N MET A 14 -5.22 -7.58 -0.66
CA MET A 14 -6.55 -7.98 -0.18
C MET A 14 -6.49 -8.82 1.09
N VAL A 15 -5.49 -9.70 1.22
CA VAL A 15 -5.27 -10.46 2.47
C VAL A 15 -5.04 -9.51 3.65
N GLU A 16 -4.06 -8.62 3.53
CA GLU A 16 -3.75 -7.64 4.58
C GLU A 16 -4.97 -6.74 4.92
N ILE A 17 -5.69 -6.26 3.90
CA ILE A 17 -6.87 -5.41 4.08
C ILE A 17 -7.96 -6.12 4.87
N ARG A 18 -8.25 -7.37 4.55
CA ARG A 18 -9.25 -8.16 5.27
C ARG A 18 -8.84 -8.48 6.70
N GLU A 19 -7.57 -8.76 6.94
CA GLU A 19 -7.05 -8.97 8.28
C GLU A 19 -7.18 -7.72 9.15
N ILE A 20 -6.91 -6.53 8.59
CA ILE A 20 -6.95 -5.26 9.32
C ILE A 20 -8.39 -4.76 9.54
N LEU A 21 -9.25 -4.90 8.53
CA LEU A 21 -10.63 -4.38 8.55
C LEU A 21 -11.69 -5.43 8.88
N GLY A 22 -11.30 -6.67 9.17
CA GLY A 22 -12.23 -7.80 9.31
C GLY A 22 -13.25 -7.69 10.44
N GLU A 23 -13.04 -6.80 11.41
CA GLU A 23 -13.98 -6.54 12.52
C GLU A 23 -15.07 -5.52 12.14
N LEU A 24 -14.98 -4.87 10.99
CA LEU A 24 -15.97 -3.91 10.56
C LEU A 24 -17.26 -4.60 10.08
N PRO A 25 -18.42 -3.97 10.27
CA PRO A 25 -19.70 -4.49 9.78
C PRO A 25 -19.87 -4.29 8.27
N LEU A 26 -18.82 -4.61 7.51
CA LEU A 26 -18.73 -4.45 6.05
C LEU A 26 -18.44 -5.78 5.37
N GLU A 27 -19.11 -6.04 4.26
CA GLU A 27 -18.72 -7.06 3.32
C GLU A 27 -17.67 -6.47 2.36
N ILE A 28 -16.41 -6.87 2.51
CA ILE A 28 -15.28 -6.35 1.72
C ILE A 28 -15.04 -7.23 0.51
N LEU A 29 -15.30 -6.69 -0.67
CA LEU A 29 -15.13 -7.37 -1.95
C LEU A 29 -13.94 -6.78 -2.74
N SER A 30 -13.19 -7.64 -3.41
CA SER A 30 -12.27 -7.20 -4.46
C SER A 30 -13.06 -6.78 -5.71
N MET A 31 -12.42 -6.05 -6.63
CA MET A 31 -13.04 -5.75 -7.94
C MET A 31 -13.51 -7.01 -8.65
N LYS A 32 -12.68 -8.07 -8.63
CA LYS A 32 -13.02 -9.37 -9.24
C LYS A 32 -14.27 -9.99 -8.62
N GLN A 33 -14.38 -9.98 -7.30
CA GLN A 33 -15.56 -10.52 -6.59
C GLN A 33 -16.82 -9.68 -6.84
N ALA A 34 -16.67 -8.39 -7.05
CA ALA A 34 -17.76 -7.48 -7.42
C ALA A 34 -18.12 -7.56 -8.93
N GLY A 35 -17.40 -8.35 -9.71
CA GLY A 35 -17.64 -8.46 -11.16
C GLY A 35 -17.23 -7.20 -11.93
N ILE A 36 -16.34 -6.38 -11.39
CA ILE A 36 -15.91 -5.13 -12.00
C ILE A 36 -14.59 -5.36 -12.72
N THR A 37 -14.58 -5.01 -14.01
CA THR A 37 -13.36 -4.90 -14.81
C THR A 37 -13.24 -3.44 -15.25
N ALA A 38 -12.15 -2.80 -14.88
CA ALA A 38 -11.87 -1.43 -15.25
C ALA A 38 -10.37 -1.29 -15.54
N ASP A 39 -10.07 -0.63 -16.66
CA ASP A 39 -8.72 -0.19 -16.99
C ASP A 39 -8.55 1.24 -16.48
N ILE A 40 -7.92 1.38 -15.34
CA ILE A 40 -7.79 2.67 -14.66
C ILE A 40 -6.40 3.23 -14.91
N VAL A 41 -6.35 4.39 -15.52
CA VAL A 41 -5.09 5.11 -15.76
C VAL A 41 -4.71 5.89 -14.49
N GLU A 42 -3.66 5.44 -13.83
CA GLU A 42 -3.08 6.09 -12.66
C GLU A 42 -2.01 7.10 -13.10
N ASP A 43 -2.45 8.27 -13.50
CA ASP A 43 -1.60 9.37 -13.98
C ASP A 43 -1.39 10.50 -12.97
N GLY A 44 -1.76 10.26 -11.72
CA GLY A 44 -1.52 11.15 -10.59
C GLY A 44 -0.03 11.32 -10.28
N LYS A 45 0.29 12.43 -9.64
CA LYS A 45 1.66 12.79 -9.24
C LYS A 45 1.99 12.43 -7.79
N THR A 46 0.99 12.01 -7.04
CA THR A 46 1.12 11.59 -5.64
C THR A 46 0.37 10.28 -5.41
N PHE A 47 0.71 9.59 -4.32
CA PHE A 47 -0.03 8.40 -3.90
C PHE A 47 -1.51 8.72 -3.64
N GLU A 48 -1.79 9.86 -3.02
CA GLU A 48 -3.15 10.32 -2.74
C GLU A 48 -3.96 10.53 -4.01
N GLU A 49 -3.37 11.17 -5.03
CA GLU A 49 -4.04 11.38 -6.32
C GLU A 49 -4.38 10.04 -7.01
N ASN A 50 -3.43 9.11 -7.04
CA ASN A 50 -3.65 7.79 -7.64
C ASN A 50 -4.70 6.98 -6.89
N ALA A 51 -4.70 6.99 -5.57
CA ALA A 51 -5.72 6.34 -4.76
C ALA A 51 -7.12 6.92 -5.04
N LEU A 52 -7.24 8.26 -5.11
CA LEU A 52 -8.49 8.95 -5.43
C LEU A 52 -8.98 8.62 -6.84
N ILE A 53 -8.11 8.62 -7.84
CA ILE A 53 -8.46 8.24 -9.22
C ILE A 53 -9.10 6.85 -9.23
N LYS A 54 -8.46 5.86 -8.62
CA LYS A 54 -9.01 4.50 -8.54
C LYS A 54 -10.34 4.42 -7.83
N ALA A 55 -10.44 5.04 -6.66
CA ALA A 55 -11.67 5.03 -5.88
C ALA A 55 -12.84 5.66 -6.64
N ARG A 56 -12.63 6.81 -7.28
CA ARG A 56 -13.64 7.51 -8.09
C ARG A 56 -14.12 6.69 -9.28
N GLU A 57 -13.19 6.17 -10.08
CA GLU A 57 -13.54 5.43 -11.30
C GLU A 57 -14.31 4.16 -10.97
N VAL A 58 -13.89 3.41 -9.97
CA VAL A 58 -14.62 2.20 -9.55
C VAL A 58 -15.96 2.55 -8.90
N CYS A 59 -16.04 3.63 -8.11
CA CYS A 59 -17.29 4.09 -7.50
C CYS A 59 -18.33 4.49 -8.54
N LYS A 60 -17.92 5.15 -9.64
CA LYS A 60 -18.81 5.47 -10.77
C LYS A 60 -19.42 4.23 -11.41
N ILE A 61 -18.65 3.15 -11.52
CA ILE A 61 -19.10 1.89 -12.11
C ILE A 61 -20.00 1.12 -11.11
N ALA A 62 -19.53 0.99 -9.88
CA ALA A 62 -20.17 0.16 -8.87
C ALA A 62 -21.45 0.78 -8.27
N GLN A 63 -21.51 2.11 -8.20
CA GLN A 63 -22.55 2.84 -7.46
C GLN A 63 -22.66 2.40 -5.98
N GLU A 64 -21.54 2.00 -5.42
CA GLU A 64 -21.37 1.58 -4.03
C GLU A 64 -20.14 2.28 -3.43
N MET A 65 -19.98 2.20 -2.10
CA MET A 65 -18.77 2.68 -1.44
C MET A 65 -17.54 1.93 -1.95
N VAL A 66 -16.53 2.66 -2.34
CA VAL A 66 -15.27 2.12 -2.83
C VAL A 66 -14.11 2.70 -2.03
N MET A 67 -13.22 1.83 -1.60
CA MET A 67 -11.89 2.22 -1.15
C MET A 67 -10.84 1.81 -2.19
N ALA A 68 -9.76 2.57 -2.26
CA ALA A 68 -8.58 2.24 -3.06
C ALA A 68 -7.32 2.61 -2.32
N ASP A 69 -6.23 1.90 -2.59
CA ASP A 69 -4.91 2.28 -2.12
C ASP A 69 -3.97 2.60 -3.27
N ASP A 70 -3.03 3.47 -2.99
CA ASP A 70 -1.77 3.53 -3.74
C ASP A 70 -0.63 3.52 -2.74
N SER A 71 0.37 2.68 -2.99
CA SER A 71 1.45 2.44 -2.05
C SER A 71 2.77 2.23 -2.76
N GLY A 72 3.85 2.54 -2.07
CA GLY A 72 5.18 2.36 -2.62
C GLY A 72 6.28 2.59 -1.61
N LEU A 73 7.50 2.42 -2.11
CA LEU A 73 8.75 2.60 -1.39
C LEU A 73 9.39 3.92 -1.83
N GLU A 74 9.70 4.78 -0.87
CA GLU A 74 10.50 5.99 -1.08
C GLU A 74 11.87 5.83 -0.41
N ILE A 75 12.95 5.99 -1.19
CA ILE A 75 14.33 5.92 -0.70
C ILE A 75 14.94 7.32 -0.78
N ASP A 76 15.34 7.87 0.36
CA ASP A 76 15.82 9.25 0.44
C ASP A 76 17.05 9.52 -0.40
N TYR A 77 18.03 8.62 -0.39
CA TYR A 77 19.26 8.74 -1.20
C TYR A 77 18.99 8.71 -2.72
N LEU A 78 17.89 8.12 -3.14
CA LEU A 78 17.44 8.03 -4.53
C LEU A 78 16.36 9.08 -4.85
N ASN A 79 16.31 10.18 -4.10
CA ASN A 79 15.33 11.27 -4.29
C ASN A 79 13.88 10.81 -4.28
N GLY A 80 13.56 9.81 -3.46
CA GLY A 80 12.23 9.26 -3.30
C GLY A 80 11.87 8.15 -4.28
N GLU A 81 12.79 7.76 -5.18
CA GLU A 81 12.56 6.60 -6.04
C GLU A 81 12.50 5.29 -5.23
N PRO A 82 11.74 4.27 -5.70
CA PRO A 82 10.84 4.26 -6.87
C PRO A 82 9.52 5.03 -6.68
N GLY A 83 9.09 5.40 -5.47
CA GLY A 83 7.93 6.24 -5.18
C GLY A 83 6.63 5.69 -5.78
N ILE A 84 5.87 6.56 -6.45
CA ILE A 84 4.60 6.18 -7.10
C ILE A 84 4.79 5.15 -8.23
N TYR A 85 6.01 4.95 -8.71
CA TYR A 85 6.35 3.95 -9.72
C TYR A 85 6.77 2.59 -9.14
N SER A 86 6.61 2.38 -7.83
CA SER A 86 7.11 1.18 -7.13
C SER A 86 6.64 -0.14 -7.75
N ALA A 87 5.38 -0.25 -8.13
CA ALA A 87 4.84 -1.46 -8.77
C ALA A 87 5.40 -1.69 -10.18
N ARG A 88 5.68 -0.62 -10.90
CA ARG A 88 6.15 -0.63 -12.30
C ARG A 88 7.67 -0.46 -12.44
N TYR A 89 8.37 -0.28 -11.33
CA TYR A 89 9.82 -0.10 -11.33
C TYR A 89 10.51 -1.21 -12.12
N MET A 90 11.34 -0.83 -13.10
CA MET A 90 12.00 -1.75 -14.04
C MET A 90 11.05 -2.61 -14.90
N GLY A 91 9.76 -2.26 -14.97
CA GLY A 91 8.71 -3.00 -15.69
C GLY A 91 7.80 -3.80 -14.77
N GLU A 92 6.52 -3.88 -15.13
CA GLU A 92 5.49 -4.57 -14.33
C GLU A 92 5.77 -6.07 -14.16
N ASP A 93 6.30 -6.71 -15.21
CA ASP A 93 6.57 -8.15 -15.24
C ASP A 93 7.95 -8.52 -14.67
N THR A 94 8.73 -7.55 -14.23
CA THR A 94 10.04 -7.79 -13.61
C THR A 94 9.87 -8.33 -12.20
N SER A 95 10.56 -9.43 -11.86
CA SER A 95 10.47 -10.00 -10.51
C SER A 95 10.97 -9.03 -9.43
N TYR A 96 10.38 -9.07 -8.25
CA TYR A 96 10.84 -8.26 -7.12
C TYR A 96 12.27 -8.59 -6.68
N ARG A 97 12.71 -9.82 -6.86
CA ARG A 97 14.12 -10.20 -6.62
C ARG A 97 15.08 -9.34 -7.44
N ILE A 98 14.77 -9.11 -8.72
CA ILE A 98 15.56 -8.25 -9.60
C ILE A 98 15.45 -6.79 -9.18
N LYS A 99 14.25 -6.30 -8.90
CA LYS A 99 14.00 -4.93 -8.41
C LYS A 99 14.75 -4.65 -7.12
N ASN A 100 14.66 -5.55 -6.16
CA ASN A 100 15.33 -5.46 -4.86
C ASN A 100 16.84 -5.44 -5.02
N GLN A 101 17.40 -6.34 -5.82
CA GLN A 101 18.85 -6.37 -6.08
C GLN A 101 19.33 -5.08 -6.75
N ASN A 102 18.57 -4.56 -7.70
CA ASN A 102 18.90 -3.30 -8.36
C ASN A 102 18.95 -2.13 -7.36
N LEU A 103 17.99 -2.03 -6.44
CA LEU A 103 17.99 -0.98 -5.43
C LEU A 103 19.16 -1.12 -4.45
N ILE A 104 19.51 -2.35 -4.05
CA ILE A 104 20.68 -2.62 -3.23
C ILE A 104 21.95 -2.18 -3.96
N ASP A 105 22.09 -2.53 -5.23
CA ASP A 105 23.26 -2.18 -6.05
C ASP A 105 23.42 -0.67 -6.23
N ARG A 106 22.31 0.06 -6.37
CA ARG A 106 22.32 1.53 -6.45
C ARG A 106 22.76 2.21 -5.14
N LEU A 107 22.74 1.49 -4.02
CA LEU A 107 23.15 1.98 -2.71
C LEU A 107 24.50 1.43 -2.24
N VAL A 108 25.27 0.81 -3.12
CA VAL A 108 26.64 0.35 -2.79
C VAL A 108 27.50 1.51 -2.33
N GLY A 109 28.15 1.36 -1.17
CA GLY A 109 29.00 2.38 -0.56
C GLY A 109 28.25 3.49 0.19
N VAL A 110 26.92 3.43 0.21
CA VAL A 110 26.10 4.37 0.98
C VAL A 110 25.99 3.89 2.43
N PRO A 111 26.39 4.69 3.44
CA PRO A 111 26.33 4.31 4.84
C PRO A 111 24.88 4.29 5.36
N ASP A 112 24.64 3.54 6.44
CA ASP A 112 23.31 3.30 7.02
C ASP A 112 22.49 4.56 7.24
N GLU A 113 23.11 5.61 7.78
CA GLU A 113 22.44 6.88 8.07
C GLU A 113 21.91 7.63 6.83
N LYS A 114 22.36 7.22 5.64
CA LYS A 114 21.91 7.76 4.35
C LYS A 114 21.03 6.79 3.56
N ARG A 115 20.74 5.61 4.12
CA ARG A 115 19.90 4.58 3.50
C ARG A 115 18.46 4.65 3.98
N THR A 116 18.08 5.75 4.61
CA THR A 116 16.72 5.94 5.11
C THR A 116 15.67 5.84 4.02
N ALA A 117 14.58 5.20 4.34
CA ALA A 117 13.49 4.93 3.43
C ALA A 117 12.17 4.84 4.20
N ARG A 118 11.06 4.88 3.48
CA ARG A 118 9.73 4.62 4.02
C ARG A 118 8.88 3.87 3.05
N PHE A 119 8.02 3.01 3.58
CA PHE A 119 6.83 2.62 2.85
C PHE A 119 5.73 3.65 3.07
N VAL A 120 5.01 3.96 2.01
CA VAL A 120 3.86 4.87 2.00
C VAL A 120 2.63 4.12 1.53
N CYS A 121 1.50 4.35 2.17
CA CYS A 121 0.20 3.93 1.69
C CYS A 121 -0.79 5.10 1.80
N ALA A 122 -1.36 5.52 0.69
CA ALA A 122 -2.52 6.38 0.67
C ALA A 122 -3.77 5.53 0.49
N ILE A 123 -4.78 5.76 1.31
CA ILE A 123 -6.11 5.15 1.18
C ILE A 123 -7.10 6.24 0.85
N ALA A 124 -7.85 6.06 -0.23
CA ALA A 124 -8.96 6.91 -0.61
C ALA A 124 -10.28 6.15 -0.46
N ALA A 125 -11.32 6.83 -0.05
CA ALA A 125 -12.69 6.35 -0.08
C ALA A 125 -13.54 7.27 -0.94
N ALA A 126 -14.39 6.71 -1.80
CA ALA A 126 -15.34 7.43 -2.63
C ALA A 126 -16.74 6.85 -2.44
N PHE A 127 -17.73 7.73 -2.42
CA PHE A 127 -19.14 7.40 -2.17
C PHE A 127 -20.01 7.82 -3.35
N PRO A 128 -21.14 7.12 -3.59
CA PRO A 128 -22.06 7.47 -4.69
C PRO A 128 -22.64 8.89 -4.60
N ASP A 129 -22.70 9.46 -3.42
CA ASP A 129 -23.17 10.84 -3.18
C ASP A 129 -22.12 11.91 -3.45
N GLY A 130 -20.95 11.54 -3.91
CA GLY A 130 -19.84 12.43 -4.26
C GLY A 130 -18.89 12.78 -3.13
N ARG A 131 -19.13 12.29 -1.92
CA ARG A 131 -18.16 12.44 -0.81
C ARG A 131 -16.89 11.65 -1.10
N GLU A 132 -15.77 12.19 -0.65
CA GLU A 132 -14.45 11.58 -0.78
C GLU A 132 -13.62 11.82 0.47
N MET A 133 -12.77 10.87 0.78
CA MET A 133 -11.84 10.94 1.89
C MET A 133 -10.50 10.37 1.43
N VAL A 134 -9.40 10.90 1.99
CA VAL A 134 -8.07 10.35 1.75
C VAL A 134 -7.22 10.47 3.00
N VAL A 135 -6.46 9.43 3.28
CA VAL A 135 -5.51 9.38 4.39
C VAL A 135 -4.18 8.81 3.93
N ARG A 136 -3.13 9.06 4.70
CA ARG A 136 -1.78 8.55 4.45
C ARG A 136 -1.24 7.86 5.70
N GLY A 137 -0.66 6.67 5.50
CA GLY A 137 0.12 5.95 6.49
C GLY A 137 1.54 5.71 6.00
N THR A 138 2.50 5.68 6.91
CA THR A 138 3.90 5.40 6.61
C THR A 138 4.50 4.48 7.65
N ILE A 139 5.60 3.83 7.28
CA ILE A 139 6.54 3.20 8.20
C ILE A 139 7.95 3.58 7.77
N GLU A 140 8.77 4.05 8.71
CA GLU A 140 10.15 4.45 8.48
C GLU A 140 11.11 3.26 8.70
N GLY A 141 12.15 3.20 7.89
CA GLY A 141 13.18 2.17 7.98
C GLY A 141 14.42 2.55 7.18
N ILE A 142 15.22 1.55 6.87
CA ILE A 142 16.39 1.67 5.99
C ILE A 142 16.38 0.56 4.93
N ILE A 143 17.07 0.80 3.83
CA ILE A 143 17.34 -0.27 2.86
C ILE A 143 18.54 -1.07 3.33
N GLY A 144 18.33 -2.39 3.47
CA GLY A 144 19.39 -3.32 3.84
C GLY A 144 20.38 -3.61 2.73
N TYR A 145 21.35 -4.48 3.03
CA TYR A 145 22.44 -4.84 2.11
C TYR A 145 22.14 -6.13 1.34
N GLU A 146 21.14 -6.87 1.75
CA GLU A 146 20.70 -8.14 1.15
C GLU A 146 19.21 -8.37 1.41
N GLU A 147 18.60 -9.25 0.63
CA GLU A 147 17.25 -9.72 0.93
C GLU A 147 17.27 -10.64 2.16
N ARG A 148 16.34 -10.41 3.10
CA ARG A 148 16.16 -11.23 4.31
C ARG A 148 14.67 -11.48 4.55
N GLY A 149 14.35 -12.75 4.84
CA GLY A 149 12.99 -13.18 5.16
C GLY A 149 12.17 -13.57 3.94
N GLU A 150 11.04 -14.21 4.20
CA GLU A 150 10.15 -14.77 3.17
C GLU A 150 8.69 -14.36 3.36
N ASN A 151 8.37 -13.63 4.43
CA ASN A 151 7.03 -13.13 4.69
C ASN A 151 6.74 -11.89 3.83
N GLY A 152 5.46 -11.55 3.70
CA GLY A 152 5.03 -10.38 2.96
C GLY A 152 5.22 -10.54 1.46
N PHE A 153 5.51 -9.42 0.78
CA PHE A 153 5.68 -9.37 -0.68
C PHE A 153 6.45 -8.12 -1.10
N GLY A 154 6.78 -8.04 -2.38
CA GLY A 154 7.36 -6.84 -2.95
C GLY A 154 8.76 -6.51 -2.40
N TYR A 155 8.92 -5.32 -1.87
CA TYR A 155 10.17 -4.81 -1.32
C TYR A 155 10.42 -5.19 0.14
N ASP A 156 9.52 -5.93 0.79
CA ASP A 156 9.66 -6.31 2.21
C ASP A 156 11.03 -6.91 2.56
N PRO A 157 11.64 -7.79 1.74
CA PRO A 157 12.93 -8.39 2.08
C PRO A 157 14.10 -7.41 2.22
N ILE A 158 14.02 -6.22 1.64
CA ILE A 158 15.11 -5.21 1.69
C ILE A 158 14.78 -4.03 2.61
N PHE A 159 13.59 -3.98 3.16
CA PHE A 159 13.17 -2.92 4.06
C PHE A 159 13.42 -3.33 5.51
N TYR A 160 14.43 -2.74 6.12
CA TYR A 160 14.88 -3.08 7.47
C TYR A 160 14.35 -2.11 8.50
N LEU A 161 13.98 -2.67 9.65
CA LEU A 161 13.58 -1.95 10.85
C LEU A 161 14.78 -1.88 11.81
N PRO A 162 15.49 -0.74 11.89
CA PRO A 162 16.76 -0.64 12.63
C PRO A 162 16.64 -0.98 14.12
N ASP A 163 15.54 -0.57 14.75
CA ASP A 163 15.23 -0.83 16.15
C ASP A 163 14.96 -2.31 16.46
N ARG A 164 14.64 -3.12 15.46
CA ARG A 164 14.39 -4.56 15.59
C ARG A 164 15.51 -5.43 15.02
N GLY A 165 16.37 -4.87 14.17
CA GLY A 165 17.40 -5.62 13.46
C GLY A 165 16.86 -6.65 12.46
N LEU A 166 15.61 -6.48 12.00
CA LEU A 166 14.89 -7.39 11.12
C LEU A 166 14.35 -6.64 9.89
N SER A 167 14.20 -7.34 8.76
CA SER A 167 13.41 -6.84 7.64
C SER A 167 11.91 -7.05 7.90
N THR A 168 11.07 -6.33 7.16
CA THR A 168 9.62 -6.53 7.22
C THR A 168 9.18 -7.91 6.69
N ALA A 169 10.05 -8.59 5.94
CA ALA A 169 9.83 -9.98 5.53
C ALA A 169 10.24 -11.03 6.59
N GLU A 170 10.86 -10.62 7.68
CA GLU A 170 11.25 -11.49 8.79
C GLU A 170 10.28 -11.45 9.98
N ILE A 171 9.31 -10.56 9.96
CA ILE A 171 8.29 -10.46 11.02
C ILE A 171 6.99 -11.16 10.61
N PRO A 172 6.22 -11.69 11.57
CA PRO A 172 4.94 -12.32 11.29
C PRO A 172 3.95 -11.31 10.66
N PRO A 173 3.03 -11.77 9.79
CA PRO A 173 2.04 -10.90 9.13
C PRO A 173 1.22 -10.05 10.11
N GLU A 174 0.78 -10.60 11.22
CA GLU A 174 0.02 -9.89 12.26
C GLU A 174 0.81 -8.74 12.87
N GLU A 175 2.09 -8.97 13.17
CA GLU A 175 2.99 -7.96 13.71
C GLU A 175 3.27 -6.88 12.65
N LYS A 176 3.51 -7.27 11.40
CA LYS A 176 3.66 -6.33 10.29
C LYS A 176 2.42 -5.45 10.15
N ASN A 177 1.22 -6.02 10.15
CA ASN A 177 -0.04 -5.27 10.03
C ASN A 177 -0.22 -4.24 11.15
N SER A 178 0.28 -4.52 12.35
CA SER A 178 0.21 -3.59 13.49
C SER A 178 1.05 -2.33 13.33
N ILE A 179 2.10 -2.37 12.52
CA ILE A 179 3.08 -1.28 12.35
C ILE A 179 3.20 -0.76 10.92
N SER A 180 2.65 -1.48 9.93
CA SER A 180 2.85 -1.17 8.51
C SER A 180 2.20 0.13 8.07
N HIS A 181 2.68 0.67 6.95
CA HIS A 181 2.09 1.79 6.24
C HIS A 181 0.62 1.56 5.92
N ARG A 182 0.27 0.37 5.40
CA ARG A 182 -1.12 0.01 5.08
C ARG A 182 -1.96 -0.10 6.34
N GLY A 183 -1.47 -0.77 7.38
CA GLY A 183 -2.14 -0.86 8.67
C GLY A 183 -2.41 0.52 9.28
N ASN A 184 -1.42 1.41 9.25
CA ASN A 184 -1.56 2.78 9.74
C ASN A 184 -2.60 3.58 8.92
N ALA A 185 -2.57 3.49 7.59
CA ALA A 185 -3.52 4.17 6.73
C ALA A 185 -4.96 3.64 6.91
N LEU A 186 -5.13 2.32 6.97
CA LEU A 186 -6.45 1.70 7.15
C LEU A 186 -7.07 2.03 8.50
N ARG A 187 -6.29 2.08 9.59
CA ARG A 187 -6.77 2.51 10.90
C ARG A 187 -7.24 3.97 10.89
N LYS A 188 -6.48 4.86 10.25
CA LYS A 188 -6.89 6.26 10.07
C LYS A 188 -8.19 6.39 9.28
N MET A 189 -8.33 5.61 8.20
CA MET A 189 -9.56 5.62 7.41
C MET A 189 -10.74 5.07 8.21
N LYS A 190 -10.56 4.00 8.97
CA LYS A 190 -11.57 3.45 9.86
C LYS A 190 -12.08 4.51 10.84
N GLU A 191 -11.16 5.20 11.53
CA GLU A 191 -11.51 6.28 12.47
C GLU A 191 -12.31 7.41 11.81
N LEU A 192 -11.96 7.79 10.58
CA LEU A 192 -12.70 8.79 9.82
C LEU A 192 -14.13 8.32 9.48
N LEU A 193 -14.26 7.09 9.01
CA LEU A 193 -15.57 6.51 8.65
C LEU A 193 -16.49 6.38 9.86
N GLU A 194 -15.96 5.98 11.00
CA GLU A 194 -16.70 5.92 12.28
C GLU A 194 -17.15 7.31 12.72
N LYS A 195 -16.26 8.30 12.66
CA LYS A 195 -16.57 9.69 13.03
C LYS A 195 -17.67 10.32 12.18
N GLU A 196 -17.71 9.97 10.91
CA GLU A 196 -18.71 10.47 9.95
C GLU A 196 -19.97 9.58 9.86
N ASP A 197 -20.09 8.56 10.72
CA ASP A 197 -21.22 7.60 10.76
C ASP A 197 -21.48 6.92 9.39
N LEU A 198 -20.40 6.48 8.76
CA LEU A 198 -20.43 5.92 7.40
C LEU A 198 -20.30 4.40 7.34
N LEU A 199 -20.12 3.72 8.47
CA LEU A 199 -19.99 2.27 8.61
C LEU A 199 -21.31 1.53 8.76
#